data_852daddfc56396a0b9d0ba7d9ca01b96
#
_entry.id   852daddfc56396a0b9d0ba7d9ca01b96
#
_cell.length_a   1.000
_cell.length_b   1.000
_cell.length_c   1.000
_cell.angle_alpha   90.00
_cell.angle_beta   90.00
_cell.angle_gamma   90.00
#
_symmetry.space_group_name_H-M   'P 1'
#
loop_
_entity.id
_entity.type
_entity.pdbx_description
1 polymer ?
#
loop_
_entity_poly.entity_id
_entity_poly.type
_entity_poly.pdbx_seq_one_letter_code
_entity_poly.pdbx_strand_id
1 'polypeptide(L)'
;MAIGDLNQKYTIEKYCTKNDLAKIFGTQIVEPIWNQLSEFRKQHSIELSIFDASRTRFKLIYIDSTQVKTAEINNHITLLVTAYSKLQAGSTAYYTFTRDMLKNSIRAIAQYNKLDATEVTISNLLNGQEVSGQYKILERYNLALQILRTRINEPINEEFLAKYYAILRGEEELTCFYRTTDVQTLSSKVLVARDYDQGIPSRMIDEIMPVLLDNISNNSISLVTRLSSIFLMFNYVKPFDKFNMELACLLAKRIIAGTNAGTASIYIPIESFVNDKEFFNEISREVKRTHDFTYAFLKGADLANGCIDVSKERLDEVQSTIIDTEVKIGSDERKIEEEFGQYKAQPKPAQPKTTETKAQIQARLERNALHLETENLSEKELRAKANQMMEIDPYLNKHQANFYVHHCTPGRYYTLQQYVKFTGCVYETARTSMELLAKQGYYRQETIKNKFVYTPINKE
;
A
#
# COMPACT_ATOMS: atom_id res chain seq x y z
N MET A 1 22.72 43.00 9.90
CA MET A 1 22.81 41.54 10.03
C MET A 1 24.14 41.11 9.46
N ALA A 2 24.93 40.36 10.20
CA ALA A 2 26.23 39.88 9.66
C ALA A 2 26.00 38.91 8.49
N ILE A 3 26.95 38.82 7.57
CA ILE A 3 26.85 38.00 6.35
C ILE A 3 26.54 36.51 6.69
N GLY A 4 27.16 35.99 7.76
CA GLY A 4 26.91 34.62 8.24
C GLY A 4 25.49 34.38 8.73
N ASP A 5 24.87 35.38 9.31
CA ASP A 5 23.49 35.29 9.84
C ASP A 5 22.44 35.11 8.73
N LEU A 6 22.67 35.71 7.55
CA LEU A 6 21.76 35.56 6.39
C LEU A 6 21.79 34.17 5.82
N ASN A 7 22.96 33.56 5.64
CA ASN A 7 23.12 32.22 5.11
C ASN A 7 22.52 31.21 6.09
N GLN A 8 22.80 31.37 7.41
CA GLN A 8 22.22 30.52 8.43
C GLN A 8 20.68 30.58 8.39
N LYS A 9 20.11 31.76 8.45
CA LYS A 9 18.66 31.94 8.58
C LYS A 9 17.86 31.58 7.33
N TYR A 10 18.38 31.93 6.12
CA TYR A 10 17.61 31.84 4.87
C TYR A 10 18.09 30.76 3.91
N THR A 11 19.08 29.94 4.29
CA THR A 11 19.46 28.74 3.57
C THR A 11 19.46 27.51 4.45
N ILE A 12 20.03 27.56 5.67
CA ILE A 12 20.14 26.39 6.55
C ILE A 12 18.87 26.16 7.35
N GLU A 13 18.40 27.18 8.08
CA GLU A 13 17.18 27.06 8.91
C GLU A 13 15.90 27.05 8.05
N LYS A 14 15.83 27.94 7.07
CA LYS A 14 14.70 28.04 6.15
C LYS A 14 15.20 28.26 4.73
N TYR A 15 14.95 27.31 3.84
CA TYR A 15 15.35 27.40 2.44
C TYR A 15 14.42 28.33 1.66
N CYS A 16 14.73 29.63 1.66
CA CYS A 16 13.88 30.68 1.09
C CYS A 16 14.08 30.84 -0.43
N THR A 17 12.98 31.08 -1.15
CA THR A 17 13.01 31.58 -2.53
C THR A 17 13.34 33.07 -2.58
N LYS A 18 13.71 33.58 -3.76
CA LYS A 18 13.88 35.03 -3.95
C LYS A 18 12.59 35.79 -3.64
N ASN A 19 11.43 35.21 -3.96
CA ASN A 19 10.11 35.81 -3.67
C ASN A 19 9.84 35.87 -2.17
N ASP A 20 10.23 34.86 -1.40
CA ASP A 20 10.07 34.88 0.06
C ASP A 20 10.94 35.99 0.68
N LEU A 21 12.16 36.12 0.19
CA LEU A 21 13.04 37.22 0.63
C LEU A 21 12.51 38.58 0.24
N ALA A 22 11.91 38.72 -0.94
CA ALA A 22 11.28 39.96 -1.38
C ALA A 22 10.09 40.37 -0.48
N LYS A 23 9.33 39.39 0.02
CA LYS A 23 8.26 39.64 1.02
C LYS A 23 8.81 40.09 2.36
N ILE A 24 10.01 39.61 2.75
CA ILE A 24 10.62 39.92 4.05
C ILE A 24 11.34 41.28 4.01
N PHE A 25 12.13 41.53 2.97
CA PHE A 25 13.06 42.67 2.88
C PHE A 25 12.58 43.80 1.97
N GLY A 26 11.58 43.53 1.12
CA GLY A 26 11.16 44.42 0.05
C GLY A 26 11.92 44.20 -1.25
N THR A 27 11.30 44.57 -2.37
CA THR A 27 11.82 44.32 -3.71
C THR A 27 13.11 45.11 -4.05
N GLN A 28 13.33 46.23 -3.37
CA GLN A 28 14.50 47.10 -3.59
C GLN A 28 15.79 46.54 -2.96
N ILE A 29 15.67 45.76 -1.88
CA ILE A 29 16.82 45.28 -1.09
C ILE A 29 17.09 43.80 -1.35
N VAL A 30 16.17 43.08 -1.96
CA VAL A 30 16.27 41.62 -2.14
C VAL A 30 17.42 41.19 -3.02
N GLU A 31 17.80 41.99 -4.04
CA GLU A 31 18.76 41.59 -5.02
C GLU A 31 20.18 41.34 -4.44
N PRO A 32 20.79 42.25 -3.67
CA PRO A 32 22.06 42.00 -3.00
C PRO A 32 22.03 40.79 -2.06
N ILE A 33 20.92 40.63 -1.30
CA ILE A 33 20.76 39.50 -0.38
C ILE A 33 20.68 38.19 -1.17
N TRP A 34 19.87 38.16 -2.22
CA TRP A 34 19.75 36.99 -3.09
C TRP A 34 21.06 36.58 -3.74
N ASN A 35 21.82 37.53 -4.27
CA ASN A 35 23.13 37.27 -4.88
C ASN A 35 24.08 36.62 -3.88
N GLN A 36 24.10 37.11 -2.65
CA GLN A 36 24.94 36.55 -1.60
C GLN A 36 24.52 35.11 -1.23
N LEU A 37 23.21 34.87 -1.02
CA LEU A 37 22.69 33.53 -0.73
C LEU A 37 22.92 32.56 -1.90
N SER A 38 22.77 33.03 -3.13
CA SER A 38 23.01 32.25 -4.33
C SER A 38 24.45 31.81 -4.46
N GLU A 39 25.41 32.71 -4.16
CA GLU A 39 26.83 32.36 -4.18
C GLU A 39 27.19 31.33 -3.09
N PHE A 40 26.66 31.52 -1.87
CA PHE A 40 26.83 30.53 -0.81
C PHE A 40 26.25 29.16 -1.21
N ARG A 41 25.04 29.13 -1.76
CA ARG A 41 24.38 27.90 -2.23
C ARG A 41 25.19 27.22 -3.33
N LYS A 42 25.69 27.98 -4.29
CA LYS A 42 26.53 27.48 -5.38
C LYS A 42 27.80 26.78 -4.87
N GLN A 43 28.44 27.32 -3.84
CA GLN A 43 29.65 26.74 -3.24
C GLN A 43 29.36 25.40 -2.52
N HIS A 44 28.15 25.20 -2.05
CA HIS A 44 27.71 23.96 -1.36
C HIS A 44 26.88 23.03 -2.25
N SER A 45 26.84 23.27 -3.57
CA SER A 45 26.04 22.50 -4.50
C SER A 45 26.83 21.34 -5.11
N ILE A 46 26.11 20.22 -5.29
CA ILE A 46 26.53 19.11 -6.15
C ILE A 46 25.64 19.06 -7.40
N GLU A 47 26.20 18.72 -8.53
CA GLU A 47 25.43 18.51 -9.75
C GLU A 47 24.82 17.10 -9.75
N LEU A 48 23.54 17.04 -10.05
CA LEU A 48 22.84 15.77 -10.31
C LEU A 48 23.08 15.34 -11.77
N SER A 49 22.94 14.06 -12.06
CA SER A 49 23.00 13.54 -13.43
C SER A 49 21.84 14.02 -14.30
N ILE A 50 20.68 14.25 -13.70
CA ILE A 50 19.46 14.72 -14.39
C ILE A 50 19.59 16.18 -14.85
N PHE A 51 19.01 16.49 -15.99
CA PHE A 51 19.06 17.78 -16.64
C PHE A 51 17.74 18.16 -17.33
N ASP A 52 17.58 19.42 -17.67
CA ASP A 52 16.43 19.94 -18.38
C ASP A 52 16.56 19.87 -19.92
N ALA A 53 15.56 20.36 -20.65
CA ALA A 53 15.57 20.40 -22.11
C ALA A 53 16.68 21.29 -22.72
N SER A 54 17.28 22.20 -21.95
CA SER A 54 18.45 22.97 -22.34
C SER A 54 19.78 22.26 -22.04
N ARG A 55 19.74 21.02 -21.57
CA ARG A 55 20.89 20.24 -21.06
C ARG A 55 21.59 20.85 -19.85
N THR A 56 20.91 21.74 -19.14
CA THR A 56 21.41 22.28 -17.89
C THR A 56 21.09 21.29 -16.75
N ARG A 57 22.13 20.87 -16.03
CA ARG A 57 21.98 19.95 -14.89
C ARG A 57 21.37 20.64 -13.69
N PHE A 58 20.56 19.89 -12.98
CA PHE A 58 20.02 20.31 -11.69
C PHE A 58 21.08 20.21 -10.60
N LYS A 59 21.00 21.08 -9.60
CA LYS A 59 21.93 21.16 -8.48
C LYS A 59 21.22 20.91 -7.16
N LEU A 60 21.80 20.07 -6.33
CA LEU A 60 21.35 19.85 -4.96
C LEU A 60 22.33 20.51 -4.00
N ILE A 61 21.85 21.36 -3.12
CA ILE A 61 22.66 21.98 -2.07
C ILE A 61 22.82 20.97 -0.94
N TYR A 62 24.08 20.65 -0.63
CA TYR A 62 24.41 19.70 0.43
C TYR A 62 24.67 20.47 1.73
N ILE A 63 23.65 20.56 2.56
CA ILE A 63 23.62 21.27 3.85
C ILE A 63 22.97 20.40 4.91
N ASP A 64 23.08 20.80 6.17
CA ASP A 64 22.57 20.03 7.31
C ASP A 64 21.09 19.64 7.15
N SER A 65 20.24 20.57 6.69
CA SER A 65 18.82 20.29 6.48
C SER A 65 18.57 19.17 5.47
N THR A 66 19.35 19.07 4.38
CA THR A 66 19.21 17.98 3.41
C THR A 66 19.70 16.65 3.96
N GLN A 67 20.74 16.67 4.82
CA GLN A 67 21.21 15.46 5.50
C GLN A 67 20.21 14.97 6.54
N VAL A 68 19.66 15.89 7.33
CA VAL A 68 18.62 15.58 8.32
C VAL A 68 17.40 14.95 7.63
N LYS A 69 16.90 15.55 6.54
CA LYS A 69 15.76 14.99 5.80
C LYS A 69 16.04 13.60 5.22
N THR A 70 17.27 13.35 4.76
CA THR A 70 17.68 12.02 4.32
C THR A 70 17.68 11.00 5.46
N ALA A 71 18.15 11.38 6.64
CA ALA A 71 18.15 10.52 7.81
C ALA A 71 16.72 10.26 8.32
N GLU A 72 15.86 11.30 8.35
CA GLU A 72 14.46 11.18 8.74
C GLU A 72 13.72 10.13 7.91
N ILE A 73 13.75 10.20 6.58
CA ILE A 73 13.03 9.27 5.73
C ILE A 73 13.52 7.82 5.91
N ASN A 74 14.83 7.62 6.06
CA ASN A 74 15.39 6.30 6.32
C ASN A 74 14.94 5.74 7.67
N ASN A 75 14.84 6.59 8.70
CA ASN A 75 14.34 6.22 10.01
C ASN A 75 12.84 5.86 9.95
N HIS A 76 12.01 6.69 9.30
CA HIS A 76 10.58 6.44 9.14
C HIS A 76 10.31 5.11 8.41
N ILE A 77 11.05 4.82 7.34
CA ILE A 77 10.97 3.51 6.65
C ILE A 77 11.36 2.37 7.60
N THR A 78 12.44 2.52 8.35
CA THR A 78 12.89 1.47 9.28
C THR A 78 11.84 1.19 10.36
N LEU A 79 11.21 2.24 10.90
CA LEU A 79 10.14 2.11 11.88
C LEU A 79 8.90 1.44 11.27
N LEU A 80 8.50 1.85 10.06
CA LEU A 80 7.40 1.23 9.33
C LEU A 80 7.65 -0.25 9.08
N VAL A 81 8.84 -0.62 8.59
CA VAL A 81 9.21 -2.01 8.31
C VAL A 81 9.20 -2.84 9.60
N THR A 82 9.72 -2.28 10.69
CA THR A 82 9.72 -2.94 12.00
C THR A 82 8.29 -3.20 12.49
N ALA A 83 7.39 -2.24 12.33
CA ALA A 83 5.98 -2.41 12.69
C ALA A 83 5.28 -3.40 11.75
N TYR A 84 5.52 -3.30 10.44
CA TYR A 84 4.92 -4.19 9.43
C TYR A 84 5.36 -5.65 9.61
N SER A 85 6.62 -5.90 9.97
CA SER A 85 7.14 -7.25 10.19
C SER A 85 6.48 -8.00 11.35
N LYS A 86 5.85 -7.27 12.29
CA LYS A 86 5.08 -7.85 13.40
C LYS A 86 3.68 -8.32 12.97
N LEU A 87 3.20 -7.90 11.80
CA LEU A 87 1.93 -8.37 11.28
C LEU A 87 2.07 -9.78 10.74
N GLN A 88 1.34 -10.70 11.33
CA GLN A 88 1.27 -12.06 10.83
C GLN A 88 0.51 -12.08 9.50
N ALA A 89 1.16 -12.56 8.43
CA ALA A 89 0.52 -12.70 7.12
C ALA A 89 -0.74 -13.59 7.24
N GLY A 90 -1.85 -13.13 6.66
CA GLY A 90 -3.14 -13.84 6.76
C GLY A 90 -3.96 -13.51 8.00
N SER A 91 -3.46 -12.73 8.96
CA SER A 91 -4.25 -12.26 10.11
C SER A 91 -5.26 -11.20 9.70
N THR A 92 -6.31 -11.03 10.51
CA THR A 92 -7.29 -9.94 10.33
C THR A 92 -6.62 -8.57 10.30
N ALA A 93 -5.63 -8.35 11.17
CA ALA A 93 -4.85 -7.12 11.20
C ALA A 93 -4.11 -6.86 9.89
N TYR A 94 -3.45 -7.88 9.36
CA TYR A 94 -2.78 -7.79 8.08
C TYR A 94 -3.74 -7.40 6.94
N TYR A 95 -4.91 -8.06 6.87
CA TYR A 95 -5.91 -7.75 5.85
C TYR A 95 -6.51 -6.36 6.03
N THR A 96 -6.80 -5.95 7.27
CA THR A 96 -7.34 -4.61 7.56
C THR A 96 -6.35 -3.54 7.14
N PHE A 97 -5.10 -3.64 7.60
CA PHE A 97 -4.05 -2.69 7.25
C PHE A 97 -3.83 -2.61 5.73
N THR A 98 -3.58 -3.74 5.07
CA THR A 98 -3.26 -3.75 3.64
C THR A 98 -4.41 -3.22 2.79
N ARG A 99 -5.66 -3.56 3.16
CA ARG A 99 -6.84 -3.08 2.48
C ARG A 99 -7.03 -1.57 2.62
N ASP A 100 -6.85 -1.03 3.82
CA ASP A 100 -7.02 0.39 4.08
C ASP A 100 -5.95 1.21 3.37
N MET A 101 -4.70 0.75 3.34
CA MET A 101 -3.63 1.41 2.60
C MET A 101 -3.85 1.37 1.08
N LEU A 102 -4.32 0.25 0.53
CA LEU A 102 -4.70 0.18 -0.89
C LEU A 102 -5.88 1.10 -1.20
N LYS A 103 -6.88 1.22 -0.31
CA LYS A 103 -7.96 2.20 -0.47
C LYS A 103 -7.42 3.63 -0.55
N ASN A 104 -6.47 3.99 0.32
CA ASN A 104 -5.85 5.32 0.31
C ASN A 104 -5.11 5.58 -1.01
N SER A 105 -4.36 4.61 -1.51
CA SER A 105 -3.68 4.69 -2.82
C SER A 105 -4.68 4.90 -3.96
N ILE A 106 -5.73 4.08 -4.04
CA ILE A 106 -6.75 4.19 -5.09
C ILE A 106 -7.52 5.50 -5.00
N ARG A 107 -7.86 5.95 -3.77
CA ARG A 107 -8.52 7.25 -3.55
C ARG A 107 -7.66 8.41 -4.03
N ALA A 108 -6.35 8.39 -3.78
CA ALA A 108 -5.44 9.44 -4.23
C ALA A 108 -5.35 9.49 -5.77
N ILE A 109 -5.31 8.34 -6.45
CA ILE A 109 -5.37 8.28 -7.93
C ILE A 109 -6.73 8.73 -8.47
N ALA A 110 -7.83 8.38 -7.80
CA ALA A 110 -9.15 8.88 -8.18
C ALA A 110 -9.22 10.42 -8.08
N GLN A 111 -8.73 10.98 -6.99
CA GLN A 111 -8.66 12.43 -6.79
C GLN A 111 -7.81 13.12 -7.85
N TYR A 112 -6.64 12.57 -8.17
CA TYR A 112 -5.76 13.09 -9.23
C TYR A 112 -6.47 13.12 -10.59
N ASN A 113 -7.19 12.05 -10.93
CA ASN A 113 -7.95 11.93 -12.18
C ASN A 113 -9.33 12.63 -12.12
N LYS A 114 -9.65 13.34 -11.03
CA LYS A 114 -10.93 14.03 -10.83
C LYS A 114 -12.16 13.10 -10.94
N LEU A 115 -11.99 11.86 -10.45
CA LEU A 115 -13.04 10.86 -10.41
C LEU A 115 -13.72 10.89 -9.03
N ASP A 116 -15.04 10.96 -9.02
CA ASP A 116 -15.84 10.86 -7.80
C ASP A 116 -16.04 9.37 -7.44
N ALA A 117 -15.04 8.79 -6.82
CA ALA A 117 -15.06 7.38 -6.41
C ALA A 117 -15.44 7.26 -4.93
N THR A 118 -16.65 6.74 -4.67
CA THR A 118 -17.14 6.49 -3.30
C THR A 118 -16.40 5.34 -2.63
N GLU A 119 -16.49 5.23 -1.29
CA GLU A 119 -15.96 4.10 -0.53
C GLU A 119 -16.49 2.75 -1.02
N VAL A 120 -17.76 2.70 -1.42
CA VAL A 120 -18.37 1.50 -1.98
C VAL A 120 -17.71 1.15 -3.32
N THR A 121 -17.53 2.13 -4.21
CA THR A 121 -16.87 1.92 -5.50
C THR A 121 -15.45 1.39 -5.33
N ILE A 122 -14.67 2.00 -4.43
CA ILE A 122 -13.28 1.57 -4.15
C ILE A 122 -13.27 0.17 -3.53
N SER A 123 -14.19 -0.12 -2.61
CA SER A 123 -14.29 -1.44 -1.98
C SER A 123 -14.67 -2.53 -2.98
N ASN A 124 -15.60 -2.25 -3.89
CA ASN A 124 -16.00 -3.16 -4.96
C ASN A 124 -14.82 -3.47 -5.89
N LEU A 125 -14.09 -2.43 -6.30
CA LEU A 125 -12.90 -2.55 -7.11
C LEU A 125 -11.83 -3.44 -6.45
N LEU A 126 -11.55 -3.23 -5.17
CA LEU A 126 -10.58 -4.05 -4.42
C LEU A 126 -11.04 -5.50 -4.22
N ASN A 127 -12.36 -5.76 -4.26
CA ASN A 127 -12.93 -7.09 -4.23
C ASN A 127 -12.99 -7.76 -5.61
N GLY A 128 -12.51 -7.11 -6.69
CA GLY A 128 -12.54 -7.63 -8.06
C GLY A 128 -13.92 -7.61 -8.71
N GLN A 129 -14.84 -6.79 -8.19
CA GLN A 129 -16.16 -6.59 -8.79
C GLN A 129 -16.07 -5.60 -9.96
N GLU A 130 -16.88 -5.79 -10.98
CA GLU A 130 -16.95 -4.87 -12.11
C GLU A 130 -17.33 -3.45 -11.65
N VAL A 131 -16.60 -2.48 -12.18
CA VAL A 131 -16.85 -1.07 -11.96
C VAL A 131 -17.20 -0.37 -13.29
N SER A 132 -17.91 0.74 -13.18
CA SER A 132 -18.27 1.58 -14.35
C SER A 132 -17.04 1.95 -15.19
N GLY A 133 -17.22 2.11 -16.50
CA GLY A 133 -16.14 2.42 -17.45
C GLY A 133 -15.30 3.64 -17.11
N GLN A 134 -15.88 4.63 -16.41
CA GLN A 134 -15.14 5.81 -15.94
C GLN A 134 -14.05 5.46 -14.88
N TYR A 135 -14.18 4.34 -14.16
CA TYR A 135 -13.24 3.88 -13.14
C TYR A 135 -12.23 2.85 -13.67
N LYS A 136 -12.19 2.59 -14.97
CA LYS A 136 -11.25 1.61 -15.56
C LYS A 136 -9.78 1.91 -15.25
N ILE A 137 -9.42 3.18 -15.14
CA ILE A 137 -8.05 3.55 -14.74
C ILE A 137 -7.73 3.07 -13.31
N LEU A 138 -8.67 3.14 -12.38
CA LEU A 138 -8.48 2.69 -11.00
C LEU A 138 -8.34 1.16 -10.94
N GLU A 139 -9.13 0.43 -11.73
CA GLU A 139 -9.05 -1.02 -11.86
C GLU A 139 -7.67 -1.44 -12.39
N ARG A 140 -7.20 -0.79 -13.47
CA ARG A 140 -5.90 -1.05 -14.09
C ARG A 140 -4.73 -0.68 -13.16
N TYR A 141 -4.87 0.42 -12.42
CA TYR A 141 -3.88 0.82 -11.42
C TYR A 141 -3.81 -0.20 -10.28
N ASN A 142 -4.94 -0.68 -9.78
CA ASN A 142 -4.98 -1.75 -8.78
C ASN A 142 -4.35 -3.05 -9.30
N LEU A 143 -4.61 -3.42 -10.55
CA LEU A 143 -3.95 -4.55 -11.21
C LEU A 143 -2.42 -4.34 -11.28
N ALA A 144 -1.97 -3.15 -11.66
CA ALA A 144 -0.56 -2.79 -11.67
C ALA A 144 0.10 -2.93 -10.29
N LEU A 145 -0.58 -2.49 -9.22
CA LEU A 145 -0.11 -2.67 -7.84
C LEU A 145 0.00 -4.15 -7.43
N GLN A 146 -0.97 -4.98 -7.82
CA GLN A 146 -0.93 -6.42 -7.55
C GLN A 146 0.24 -7.10 -8.26
N ILE A 147 0.47 -6.76 -9.53
CA ILE A 147 1.60 -7.28 -10.31
C ILE A 147 2.92 -6.78 -9.70
N LEU A 148 3.02 -5.50 -9.37
CA LEU A 148 4.21 -4.92 -8.73
C LEU A 148 4.54 -5.64 -7.41
N ARG A 149 3.53 -5.96 -6.59
CA ARG A 149 3.72 -6.69 -5.34
C ARG A 149 4.37 -8.05 -5.55
N THR A 150 3.97 -8.78 -6.61
CA THR A 150 4.54 -10.10 -6.91
C THR A 150 5.93 -10.02 -7.55
N ARG A 151 6.26 -8.89 -8.18
CA ARG A 151 7.51 -8.64 -8.89
C ARG A 151 8.27 -7.45 -8.30
N ILE A 152 8.24 -7.33 -6.98
CA ILE A 152 8.75 -6.14 -6.26
C ILE A 152 10.24 -5.88 -6.51
N ASN A 153 11.01 -6.87 -6.90
CA ASN A 153 12.45 -6.76 -7.19
C ASN A 153 12.77 -6.63 -8.69
N GLU A 154 11.77 -6.44 -9.55
CA GLU A 154 11.97 -6.25 -10.99
C GLU A 154 12.91 -5.05 -11.26
N PRO A 155 13.86 -5.15 -12.22
CA PRO A 155 14.77 -4.04 -12.54
C PRO A 155 14.00 -2.79 -12.99
N ILE A 156 14.53 -1.62 -12.63
CA ILE A 156 14.00 -0.32 -13.07
C ILE A 156 14.69 0.01 -14.40
N ASN A 157 13.97 -0.14 -15.49
CA ASN A 157 14.44 0.11 -16.84
C ASN A 157 13.26 0.46 -17.76
N GLU A 158 13.49 0.62 -19.04
CA GLU A 158 12.44 0.91 -20.03
C GLU A 158 11.41 -0.23 -20.15
N GLU A 159 11.80 -1.48 -19.99
CA GLU A 159 10.88 -2.63 -19.99
C GLU A 159 9.89 -2.56 -18.84
N PHE A 160 10.35 -2.15 -17.65
CA PHE A 160 9.47 -1.86 -16.52
C PHE A 160 8.43 -0.80 -16.89
N LEU A 161 8.86 0.31 -17.45
CA LEU A 161 7.93 1.39 -17.84
C LEU A 161 6.94 0.91 -18.92
N ALA A 162 7.42 0.22 -19.97
CA ALA A 162 6.58 -0.30 -21.04
C ALA A 162 5.49 -1.23 -20.53
N LYS A 163 5.86 -2.17 -19.68
CA LYS A 163 4.97 -3.14 -19.07
C LYS A 163 3.86 -2.49 -18.24
N TYR A 164 4.22 -1.61 -17.31
CA TYR A 164 3.23 -0.95 -16.45
C TYR A 164 2.39 0.06 -17.22
N TYR A 165 2.96 0.71 -18.23
CA TYR A 165 2.20 1.58 -19.11
C TYR A 165 1.17 0.80 -19.93
N ALA A 166 1.53 -0.38 -20.49
CA ALA A 166 0.59 -1.27 -21.17
C ALA A 166 -0.58 -1.67 -20.27
N ILE A 167 -0.31 -2.04 -19.00
CA ILE A 167 -1.35 -2.36 -18.02
C ILE A 167 -2.29 -1.17 -17.80
N LEU A 168 -1.75 0.04 -17.61
CA LEU A 168 -2.56 1.24 -17.40
C LEU A 168 -3.39 1.59 -18.63
N ARG A 169 -2.88 1.34 -19.83
CA ARG A 169 -3.64 1.49 -21.09
C ARG A 169 -4.67 0.38 -21.29
N GLY A 170 -4.44 -0.80 -20.70
CA GLY A 170 -5.23 -2.02 -20.92
C GLY A 170 -4.93 -2.63 -22.28
N GLU A 171 -3.68 -2.59 -22.69
CA GLU A 171 -3.14 -3.16 -23.92
C GLU A 171 -2.20 -4.33 -23.54
N GLU A 172 -2.14 -5.37 -24.38
CA GLU A 172 -1.27 -6.51 -24.12
C GLU A 172 0.18 -6.19 -24.46
N GLU A 173 0.41 -5.44 -25.55
CA GLU A 173 1.72 -5.00 -26.01
C GLU A 173 1.68 -3.54 -26.46
N LEU A 174 2.78 -2.84 -26.28
CA LEU A 174 2.94 -1.46 -26.78
C LEU A 174 3.66 -1.47 -28.13
N THR A 175 3.05 -0.84 -29.12
CA THR A 175 3.68 -0.61 -30.43
C THR A 175 4.60 0.60 -30.44
N CYS A 176 4.39 1.56 -29.53
CA CYS A 176 5.23 2.75 -29.36
C CYS A 176 5.39 3.03 -27.86
N PHE A 177 6.62 3.24 -27.43
CA PHE A 177 6.94 3.36 -26.02
C PHE A 177 6.76 4.78 -25.51
N TYR A 178 7.58 5.73 -25.95
CA TYR A 178 7.41 7.14 -25.60
C TYR A 178 6.53 7.87 -26.62
N ARG A 179 5.95 8.99 -26.21
CA ARG A 179 5.21 9.84 -27.16
C ARG A 179 6.16 10.39 -28.24
N THR A 180 5.71 10.37 -29.48
CA THR A 180 6.41 10.88 -30.66
C THR A 180 5.98 12.30 -31.04
N THR A 181 4.88 12.76 -30.46
CA THR A 181 4.31 14.09 -30.71
C THR A 181 4.45 14.97 -29.47
N ASP A 182 4.60 16.27 -29.69
CA ASP A 182 4.61 17.23 -28.60
C ASP A 182 3.22 17.35 -27.98
N VAL A 183 3.16 17.47 -26.64
CA VAL A 183 1.88 17.64 -25.94
C VAL A 183 1.32 19.02 -26.30
N GLN A 184 0.23 19.02 -27.05
CA GLN A 184 -0.50 20.24 -27.33
C GLN A 184 -1.42 20.59 -26.17
N THR A 185 -1.22 21.77 -25.59
CA THR A 185 -2.19 22.33 -24.65
C THR A 185 -3.47 22.69 -25.38
N LEU A 186 -4.58 22.05 -25.01
CA LEU A 186 -5.93 22.33 -25.56
C LEU A 186 -6.50 23.71 -25.16
N SER A 187 -5.71 24.58 -24.55
CA SER A 187 -6.14 25.94 -24.20
C SER A 187 -5.70 26.98 -25.24
N SER A 188 -6.26 26.92 -26.44
CA SER A 188 -6.07 27.92 -27.48
C SER A 188 -6.68 29.31 -27.16
N LYS A 189 -7.10 29.58 -25.93
CA LYS A 189 -7.75 30.85 -25.55
C LYS A 189 -7.08 31.65 -24.44
N VAL A 190 -5.99 31.15 -23.83
CA VAL A 190 -5.23 31.91 -22.86
C VAL A 190 -3.78 31.98 -23.32
N LEU A 191 -3.39 33.16 -23.75
CA LEU A 191 -2.07 33.55 -24.30
C LEU A 191 -0.90 33.46 -23.26
N VAL A 192 -1.04 32.63 -22.25
CA VAL A 192 0.04 32.25 -21.33
C VAL A 192 0.02 30.73 -21.26
N ALA A 193 0.43 30.09 -22.35
CA ALA A 193 0.88 28.70 -22.29
C ALA A 193 2.04 28.65 -21.30
N ARG A 194 1.75 28.22 -20.07
CA ARG A 194 2.80 28.01 -19.09
C ARG A 194 3.59 26.81 -19.57
N ASP A 195 4.87 26.98 -19.86
CA ASP A 195 5.80 25.94 -20.34
C ASP A 195 5.72 24.60 -19.61
N TYR A 196 5.19 24.61 -18.40
CA TYR A 196 4.99 23.43 -17.55
C TYR A 196 3.87 22.49 -18.02
N ASP A 197 2.84 23.01 -18.69
CA ASP A 197 1.70 22.19 -19.10
C ASP A 197 1.98 21.43 -20.40
N GLN A 198 3.04 21.81 -21.12
CA GLN A 198 3.33 21.25 -22.45
C GLN A 198 4.26 20.04 -22.44
N GLY A 199 5.01 19.81 -21.33
CA GLY A 199 6.12 18.86 -21.34
C GLY A 199 7.30 19.36 -22.17
N ILE A 200 8.32 18.54 -22.34
CA ILE A 200 9.47 18.84 -23.20
C ILE A 200 9.16 18.43 -24.67
N PRO A 201 9.93 18.92 -25.65
CA PRO A 201 9.86 18.41 -27.00
C PRO A 201 10.08 16.89 -27.04
N SER A 202 9.24 16.16 -27.80
CA SER A 202 9.27 14.69 -27.87
C SER A 202 10.63 14.11 -28.23
N ARG A 203 11.37 14.78 -29.13
CA ARG A 203 12.73 14.41 -29.54
C ARG A 203 13.77 14.38 -28.41
N MET A 204 13.47 15.00 -27.27
CA MET A 204 14.38 15.04 -26.11
C MET A 204 14.12 13.89 -25.11
N ILE A 205 13.02 13.17 -25.26
CA ILE A 205 12.61 12.14 -24.32
C ILE A 205 13.62 10.99 -24.29
N ASP A 206 14.04 10.53 -25.47
CA ASP A 206 15.03 9.43 -25.60
C ASP A 206 16.40 9.78 -25.03
N GLU A 207 16.72 11.06 -24.87
CA GLU A 207 17.95 11.51 -24.23
C GLU A 207 17.80 11.61 -22.70
N ILE A 208 16.67 12.10 -22.22
CA ILE A 208 16.46 12.40 -20.80
C ILE A 208 16.03 11.16 -20.00
N MET A 209 15.19 10.32 -20.55
CA MET A 209 14.63 9.20 -19.80
C MET A 209 15.66 8.15 -19.39
N PRO A 210 16.63 7.73 -20.22
CA PRO A 210 17.67 6.80 -19.77
C PRO A 210 18.49 7.36 -18.60
N VAL A 211 18.84 8.65 -18.64
CA VAL A 211 19.56 9.32 -17.55
C VAL A 211 18.72 9.39 -16.27
N LEU A 212 17.43 9.66 -16.39
CA LEU A 212 16.52 9.63 -15.24
C LEU A 212 16.43 8.22 -14.65
N LEU A 213 16.26 7.19 -15.49
CA LEU A 213 16.15 5.80 -15.03
C LEU A 213 17.44 5.34 -14.33
N ASP A 214 18.60 5.70 -14.86
CA ASP A 214 19.89 5.43 -14.20
C ASP A 214 19.98 6.14 -12.84
N ASN A 215 19.62 7.43 -12.79
CA ASN A 215 19.62 8.20 -11.54
C ASN A 215 18.73 7.56 -10.47
N ILE A 216 17.51 7.17 -10.81
CA ILE A 216 16.55 6.64 -9.84
C ILE A 216 16.82 5.18 -9.45
N SER A 217 17.50 4.40 -10.26
CA SER A 217 17.92 3.02 -9.95
C SER A 217 19.21 2.97 -9.13
N ASN A 218 19.99 4.04 -9.09
CA ASN A 218 21.24 4.10 -8.37
C ASN A 218 21.04 4.25 -6.86
N ASN A 219 21.30 3.17 -6.12
CA ASN A 219 21.15 3.13 -4.66
C ASN A 219 22.16 4.00 -3.88
N SER A 220 23.22 4.51 -4.53
CA SER A 220 24.14 5.49 -3.89
C SER A 220 23.52 6.88 -3.76
N ILE A 221 22.47 7.16 -4.53
CA ILE A 221 21.71 8.42 -4.46
C ILE A 221 20.64 8.28 -3.36
N SER A 222 20.48 9.32 -2.54
CA SER A 222 19.53 9.31 -1.45
C SER A 222 18.10 9.00 -1.94
N LEU A 223 17.32 8.29 -1.13
CA LEU A 223 15.94 7.95 -1.47
C LEU A 223 15.11 9.20 -1.77
N VAL A 224 15.28 10.26 -0.97
CA VAL A 224 14.57 11.54 -1.18
C VAL A 224 14.88 12.12 -2.55
N THR A 225 16.17 12.14 -2.94
CA THR A 225 16.59 12.64 -4.27
C THR A 225 15.94 11.84 -5.38
N ARG A 226 15.95 10.51 -5.27
CA ARG A 226 15.34 9.61 -6.27
C ARG A 226 13.82 9.81 -6.39
N LEU A 227 13.10 9.88 -5.26
CA LEU A 227 11.64 10.11 -5.24
C LEU A 227 11.28 11.48 -5.82
N SER A 228 11.96 12.54 -5.35
CA SER A 228 11.71 13.89 -5.85
C SER A 228 12.04 14.02 -7.35
N SER A 229 13.09 13.32 -7.82
CA SER A 229 13.45 13.27 -9.25
C SER A 229 12.35 12.63 -10.09
N ILE A 230 11.76 11.53 -9.63
CA ILE A 230 10.65 10.87 -10.36
C ILE A 230 9.50 11.86 -10.54
N PHE A 231 8.95 12.38 -9.46
CA PHE A 231 7.76 13.22 -9.52
C PHE A 231 8.01 14.52 -10.28
N LEU A 232 9.17 15.17 -10.06
CA LEU A 232 9.55 16.38 -10.78
C LEU A 232 9.71 16.11 -12.28
N MET A 233 10.48 15.07 -12.64
CA MET A 233 10.84 14.81 -14.03
C MET A 233 9.68 14.21 -14.83
N PHE A 234 8.87 13.33 -14.26
CA PHE A 234 7.66 12.82 -14.95
C PHE A 234 6.63 13.93 -15.21
N ASN A 235 6.51 14.89 -14.28
CA ASN A 235 5.68 16.08 -14.51
C ASN A 235 6.27 17.00 -15.58
N TYR A 236 7.59 17.12 -15.62
CA TYR A 236 8.31 18.01 -16.56
C TYR A 236 8.44 17.39 -17.95
N VAL A 237 8.91 16.15 -18.04
CA VAL A 237 9.20 15.46 -19.31
C VAL A 237 7.89 15.01 -19.98
N LYS A 238 6.95 14.48 -19.22
CA LYS A 238 5.71 13.85 -19.71
C LYS A 238 6.03 12.84 -20.81
N PRO A 239 6.77 11.76 -20.51
CA PRO A 239 7.28 10.85 -21.53
C PRO A 239 6.18 10.08 -22.27
N PHE A 240 4.98 10.00 -21.73
CA PHE A 240 3.83 9.31 -22.31
C PHE A 240 2.67 10.25 -22.57
N ASP A 241 1.77 9.86 -23.45
CA ASP A 241 0.56 10.65 -23.75
C ASP A 241 -0.38 10.76 -22.54
N LYS A 242 -0.41 9.73 -21.69
CA LYS A 242 -1.28 9.63 -20.51
C LYS A 242 -0.54 8.86 -19.39
N PHE A 243 -1.11 8.89 -18.19
CA PHE A 243 -0.71 8.08 -17.04
C PHE A 243 0.72 8.29 -16.54
N ASN A 244 1.32 9.46 -16.83
CA ASN A 244 2.68 9.77 -16.38
C ASN A 244 2.81 9.73 -14.86
N MET A 245 1.84 10.29 -14.14
CA MET A 245 1.91 10.36 -12.67
C MET A 245 1.56 9.04 -12.00
N GLU A 246 0.68 8.24 -12.60
CA GLU A 246 0.38 6.88 -12.16
C GLU A 246 1.63 5.99 -12.27
N LEU A 247 2.38 6.10 -13.39
CA LEU A 247 3.67 5.43 -13.56
C LEU A 247 4.71 5.93 -12.57
N ALA A 248 4.77 7.23 -12.32
CA ALA A 248 5.66 7.82 -11.32
C ALA A 248 5.41 7.22 -9.92
N CYS A 249 4.14 7.01 -9.53
CA CYS A 249 3.78 6.37 -8.27
C CYS A 249 4.23 4.90 -8.21
N LEU A 250 4.05 4.13 -9.29
CA LEU A 250 4.50 2.74 -9.35
C LEU A 250 6.04 2.63 -9.26
N LEU A 251 6.77 3.52 -9.95
CA LEU A 251 8.22 3.64 -9.83
C LEU A 251 8.63 4.01 -8.40
N ALA A 252 7.98 4.98 -7.78
CA ALA A 252 8.27 5.39 -6.41
C ALA A 252 8.12 4.22 -5.43
N LYS A 253 7.03 3.43 -5.51
CA LYS A 253 6.85 2.22 -4.72
C LYS A 253 7.98 1.20 -4.96
N ARG A 254 8.37 1.00 -6.22
CA ARG A 254 9.47 0.09 -6.58
C ARG A 254 10.80 0.56 -6.01
N ILE A 255 11.07 1.87 -6.02
CA ILE A 255 12.30 2.44 -5.45
C ILE A 255 12.32 2.32 -3.93
N ILE A 256 11.20 2.60 -3.26
CA ILE A 256 11.07 2.40 -1.81
C ILE A 256 11.28 0.92 -1.48
N ALA A 257 10.77 0.00 -2.29
CA ALA A 257 11.00 -1.43 -2.09
C ALA A 257 12.48 -1.84 -2.18
N GLY A 258 13.26 -1.13 -2.98
CA GLY A 258 14.72 -1.34 -3.12
C GLY A 258 15.52 -0.94 -1.88
N THR A 259 14.88 -0.30 -0.91
CA THR A 259 15.39 -0.15 0.46
C THR A 259 15.09 -1.44 1.25
N ASN A 260 15.11 -1.39 2.58
CA ASN A 260 14.68 -2.51 3.42
C ASN A 260 13.14 -2.69 3.49
N ALA A 261 12.36 -1.84 2.81
CA ALA A 261 10.90 -1.86 2.87
C ALA A 261 10.26 -3.08 2.15
N GLY A 262 10.89 -3.59 1.09
CA GLY A 262 10.34 -4.72 0.36
C GLY A 262 8.88 -4.53 -0.01
N THR A 263 8.04 -5.53 0.23
CA THR A 263 6.60 -5.48 -0.08
C THR A 263 5.81 -4.48 0.76
N ALA A 264 6.34 -4.00 1.90
CA ALA A 264 5.67 -2.95 2.69
C ALA A 264 5.52 -1.65 1.89
N SER A 265 6.41 -1.39 0.92
CA SER A 265 6.34 -0.22 0.03
C SER A 265 5.02 -0.10 -0.74
N ILE A 266 4.37 -1.22 -1.06
CA ILE A 266 3.07 -1.24 -1.75
C ILE A 266 1.97 -0.57 -0.93
N TYR A 267 2.11 -0.63 0.39
CA TYR A 267 1.13 -0.11 1.34
C TYR A 267 1.46 1.29 1.87
N ILE A 268 2.48 1.95 1.30
CA ILE A 268 2.74 3.38 1.50
C ILE A 268 1.90 4.14 0.46
N PRO A 269 0.94 4.99 0.84
CA PRO A 269 0.07 5.69 -0.12
C PRO A 269 0.80 6.88 -0.78
N ILE A 270 1.93 6.58 -1.43
CA ILE A 270 2.78 7.58 -2.11
C ILE A 270 2.02 8.31 -3.22
N GLU A 271 0.89 7.77 -3.67
CA GLU A 271 -0.03 8.38 -4.62
C GLU A 271 -0.60 9.71 -4.12
N SER A 272 -0.62 9.94 -2.81
CA SER A 272 -1.02 11.23 -2.25
C SER A 272 -0.11 12.37 -2.69
N PHE A 273 1.15 12.07 -3.02
CA PHE A 273 2.13 13.03 -3.51
C PHE A 273 1.64 13.76 -4.77
N VAL A 274 0.98 13.06 -5.72
CA VAL A 274 0.53 13.65 -6.99
C VAL A 274 -0.57 14.71 -6.84
N ASN A 275 -1.19 14.79 -5.67
CA ASN A 275 -2.22 15.78 -5.35
C ASN A 275 -1.68 17.05 -4.70
N ASP A 276 -0.38 17.14 -4.39
CA ASP A 276 0.23 18.33 -3.81
C ASP A 276 0.43 19.42 -4.85
N LYS A 277 -0.44 20.43 -4.82
CA LYS A 277 -0.41 21.55 -5.77
C LYS A 277 0.82 22.45 -5.58
N GLU A 278 1.35 22.56 -4.37
CA GLU A 278 2.54 23.36 -4.12
C GLU A 278 3.75 22.76 -4.82
N PHE A 279 3.96 21.43 -4.70
CA PHE A 279 5.05 20.74 -5.36
C PHE A 279 5.00 20.92 -6.88
N PHE A 280 3.84 20.67 -7.50
CA PHE A 280 3.72 20.66 -8.96
C PHE A 280 3.58 22.05 -9.60
N ASN A 281 3.10 23.05 -8.88
CA ASN A 281 2.91 24.39 -9.44
C ASN A 281 4.02 25.37 -9.02
N GLU A 282 4.34 25.45 -7.73
CA GLU A 282 5.24 26.46 -7.21
C GLU A 282 6.69 25.97 -7.18
N ILE A 283 6.91 24.81 -6.54
CA ILE A 283 8.25 24.23 -6.38
C ILE A 283 8.82 23.83 -7.74
N SER A 284 8.07 23.12 -8.58
CA SER A 284 8.54 22.72 -9.91
C SER A 284 8.92 23.93 -10.78
N ARG A 285 8.16 25.03 -10.69
CA ARG A 285 8.49 26.27 -11.42
C ARG A 285 9.78 26.90 -10.89
N GLU A 286 9.96 26.92 -9.57
CA GLU A 286 11.17 27.48 -8.97
C GLU A 286 12.39 26.65 -9.34
N VAL A 287 12.31 25.32 -9.27
CA VAL A 287 13.39 24.41 -9.70
C VAL A 287 13.74 24.61 -11.16
N LYS A 288 12.75 24.71 -12.06
CA LYS A 288 13.00 24.95 -13.49
C LYS A 288 13.69 26.30 -13.74
N ARG A 289 13.29 27.34 -13.00
CA ARG A 289 13.85 28.69 -13.14
C ARG A 289 15.30 28.80 -12.64
N THR A 290 15.62 28.08 -11.56
CA THR A 290 16.88 28.23 -10.84
C THR A 290 17.86 27.06 -11.06
N HIS A 291 17.38 25.92 -11.57
CA HIS A 291 18.05 24.63 -11.59
C HIS A 291 18.47 24.14 -10.19
N ASP A 292 17.92 24.75 -9.14
CA ASP A 292 18.13 24.38 -7.75
C ASP A 292 17.10 23.31 -7.32
N PHE A 293 17.54 22.05 -7.35
CA PHE A 293 16.74 20.89 -7.01
C PHE A 293 16.40 20.83 -5.52
N THR A 294 17.09 21.58 -4.67
CA THR A 294 16.90 21.56 -3.21
C THR A 294 15.47 21.87 -2.81
N TYR A 295 14.79 22.75 -3.53
CA TYR A 295 13.37 23.02 -3.30
C TYR A 295 12.50 21.76 -3.45
N ALA A 296 12.70 21.00 -4.54
CA ALA A 296 11.99 19.75 -4.77
C ALA A 296 12.40 18.67 -3.76
N PHE A 297 13.68 18.64 -3.39
CA PHE A 297 14.20 17.71 -2.39
C PHE A 297 13.52 17.91 -1.02
N LEU A 298 13.52 19.13 -0.51
CA LEU A 298 12.97 19.43 0.83
C LEU A 298 11.46 19.17 0.88
N LYS A 299 10.71 19.72 -0.08
CA LYS A 299 9.26 19.49 -0.15
C LYS A 299 8.93 18.02 -0.40
N GLY A 300 9.68 17.36 -1.29
CA GLY A 300 9.52 15.93 -1.57
C GLY A 300 9.80 15.04 -0.37
N ALA A 301 10.77 15.39 0.48
CA ALA A 301 11.04 14.70 1.73
C ALA A 301 9.84 14.80 2.68
N ASP A 302 9.27 15.99 2.85
CA ASP A 302 8.12 16.20 3.72
C ASP A 302 6.89 15.40 3.24
N LEU A 303 6.63 15.41 1.93
CA LEU A 303 5.53 14.65 1.33
C LEU A 303 5.73 13.14 1.46
N ALA A 304 6.94 12.65 1.21
CA ALA A 304 7.25 11.22 1.32
C ALA A 304 7.17 10.75 2.79
N ASN A 305 7.70 11.52 3.74
CA ASN A 305 7.55 11.23 5.16
C ASN A 305 6.08 11.18 5.58
N GLY A 306 5.27 12.16 5.17
CA GLY A 306 3.83 12.16 5.45
C GLY A 306 3.12 10.91 4.94
N CYS A 307 3.47 10.42 3.73
CA CYS A 307 2.92 9.17 3.20
C CYS A 307 3.34 7.93 4.02
N ILE A 308 4.59 7.90 4.51
CA ILE A 308 5.09 6.80 5.34
C ILE A 308 4.42 6.83 6.72
N ASP A 309 4.26 8.01 7.30
CA ASP A 309 3.63 8.21 8.61
C ASP A 309 2.16 7.77 8.62
N VAL A 310 1.39 8.07 7.57
CA VAL A 310 0.01 7.54 7.41
C VAL A 310 -0.03 6.01 7.51
N SER A 311 0.94 5.33 6.90
CA SER A 311 1.01 3.86 6.97
C SER A 311 1.42 3.38 8.35
N LYS A 312 2.36 4.06 9.00
CA LYS A 312 2.82 3.73 10.34
C LYS A 312 1.71 3.93 11.38
N GLU A 313 1.05 5.07 11.37
CA GLU A 313 -0.08 5.37 12.26
C GLU A 313 -1.18 4.30 12.12
N ARG A 314 -1.53 3.93 10.88
CA ARG A 314 -2.52 2.87 10.66
C ARG A 314 -2.07 1.51 11.16
N LEU A 315 -0.78 1.17 11.04
CA LEU A 315 -0.21 -0.04 11.63
C LEU A 315 -0.36 -0.06 13.15
N ASP A 316 0.00 1.05 13.81
CA ASP A 316 -0.07 1.19 15.26
C ASP A 316 -1.53 1.08 15.75
N GLU A 317 -2.49 1.69 15.06
CA GLU A 317 -3.92 1.56 15.35
C GLU A 317 -4.43 0.12 15.24
N VAL A 318 -4.08 -0.57 14.15
CA VAL A 318 -4.53 -1.95 13.93
C VAL A 318 -3.92 -2.88 14.97
N GLN A 319 -2.65 -2.68 15.35
CA GLN A 319 -1.98 -3.46 16.38
C GLN A 319 -2.58 -3.19 17.77
N SER A 320 -2.88 -1.94 18.13
CA SER A 320 -3.49 -1.61 19.42
C SER A 320 -4.90 -2.22 19.54
N THR A 321 -5.68 -2.19 18.48
CA THR A 321 -7.03 -2.81 18.46
C THR A 321 -6.97 -4.32 18.72
N ILE A 322 -5.91 -5.01 18.26
CA ILE A 322 -5.73 -6.44 18.54
C ILE A 322 -5.41 -6.66 20.01
N ILE A 323 -4.47 -5.90 20.56
CA ILE A 323 -4.06 -6.00 21.96
C ILE A 323 -5.28 -5.78 22.87
N ASP A 324 -6.08 -4.73 22.61
CA ASP A 324 -7.30 -4.45 23.38
C ASP A 324 -8.34 -5.56 23.25
N THR A 325 -8.45 -6.17 22.07
CA THR A 325 -9.36 -7.29 21.84
C THR A 325 -8.86 -8.56 22.54
N GLU A 326 -7.57 -8.83 22.50
CA GLU A 326 -6.96 -9.98 23.18
C GLU A 326 -7.02 -9.82 24.71
N VAL A 327 -6.80 -8.63 25.25
CA VAL A 327 -6.96 -8.32 26.67
C VAL A 327 -8.40 -8.49 27.12
N LYS A 328 -9.38 -8.03 26.33
CA LYS A 328 -10.82 -8.23 26.61
C LYS A 328 -11.21 -9.70 26.54
N ILE A 329 -10.74 -10.43 25.52
CA ILE A 329 -11.01 -11.86 25.38
C ILE A 329 -10.37 -12.63 26.54
N GLY A 330 -9.11 -12.35 26.91
CA GLY A 330 -8.44 -12.99 28.04
C GLY A 330 -9.09 -12.67 29.40
N SER A 331 -9.66 -11.46 29.57
CA SER A 331 -10.45 -11.14 30.77
C SER A 331 -11.80 -11.83 30.79
N ASP A 332 -12.45 -11.98 29.64
CA ASP A 332 -13.72 -12.69 29.51
C ASP A 332 -13.52 -14.22 29.59
N GLU A 333 -12.43 -14.75 29.05
CA GLU A 333 -12.07 -16.17 29.21
C GLU A 333 -11.79 -16.53 30.68
N ARG A 334 -11.04 -15.71 31.42
CA ARG A 334 -10.84 -15.92 32.87
C ARG A 334 -12.16 -15.88 33.65
N LYS A 335 -13.03 -14.93 33.35
CA LYS A 335 -14.37 -14.88 33.96
C LYS A 335 -15.23 -16.09 33.58
N ILE A 336 -15.09 -16.56 32.35
CA ILE A 336 -15.79 -17.78 31.88
C ILE A 336 -15.20 -19.02 32.56
N GLU A 337 -13.89 -19.16 32.69
CA GLU A 337 -13.28 -20.28 33.43
C GLU A 337 -13.61 -20.24 34.93
N GLU A 338 -13.64 -19.06 35.56
CA GLU A 338 -14.10 -18.92 36.94
C GLU A 338 -15.59 -19.25 37.13
N GLU A 339 -16.47 -18.88 36.19
CA GLU A 339 -17.90 -19.21 36.23
C GLU A 339 -18.21 -20.67 35.84
N PHE A 340 -17.46 -21.27 34.91
CA PHE A 340 -17.73 -22.63 34.40
C PHE A 340 -16.87 -23.72 35.06
N GLY A 341 -15.77 -23.37 35.71
CA GLY A 341 -14.97 -24.34 36.48
C GLY A 341 -15.71 -25.03 37.62
N GLN A 342 -16.90 -24.53 37.97
CA GLN A 342 -17.77 -25.12 39.01
C GLN A 342 -18.83 -26.08 38.44
N TYR A 343 -19.00 -26.21 37.12
CA TYR A 343 -19.97 -27.10 36.51
C TYR A 343 -19.33 -28.37 35.94
N LYS A 344 -19.26 -29.44 36.76
CA LYS A 344 -19.00 -30.78 36.23
C LYS A 344 -20.20 -31.22 35.40
N ALA A 345 -19.99 -31.57 34.15
CA ALA A 345 -21.02 -32.08 33.26
C ALA A 345 -21.65 -33.36 33.82
N GLN A 346 -22.93 -33.31 34.04
CA GLN A 346 -23.70 -34.52 34.29
C GLN A 346 -23.98 -35.28 32.97
N PRO A 347 -23.85 -36.61 32.94
CA PRO A 347 -24.15 -37.38 31.72
C PRO A 347 -25.63 -37.29 31.40
N LYS A 348 -25.96 -36.82 30.19
CA LYS A 348 -27.34 -36.78 29.69
C LYS A 348 -27.82 -38.15 29.22
N PRO A 349 -29.13 -38.46 29.38
CA PRO A 349 -29.70 -39.73 28.95
C PRO A 349 -29.68 -39.90 27.43
N ALA A 350 -29.48 -41.15 27.00
CA ALA A 350 -29.36 -41.56 25.60
C ALA A 350 -30.61 -41.20 24.78
N GLN A 351 -30.40 -40.53 23.64
CA GLN A 351 -31.46 -40.27 22.65
C GLN A 351 -31.74 -41.50 21.78
N PRO A 352 -32.94 -41.63 21.21
CA PRO A 352 -33.35 -42.83 20.46
C PRO A 352 -32.56 -42.96 19.14
N LYS A 353 -32.18 -44.19 18.84
CA LYS A 353 -31.39 -44.58 17.64
C LYS A 353 -32.21 -44.34 16.38
N THR A 354 -31.79 -43.39 15.57
CA THR A 354 -32.20 -43.25 14.16
C THR A 354 -31.38 -44.24 13.33
N THR A 355 -32.05 -45.07 12.54
CA THR A 355 -31.42 -46.05 11.65
C THR A 355 -30.72 -45.31 10.47
N GLU A 356 -29.41 -45.17 10.56
CA GLU A 356 -28.59 -44.64 9.46
C GLU A 356 -28.45 -45.66 8.32
N THR A 357 -28.42 -45.16 7.07
CA THR A 357 -28.13 -46.00 5.90
C THR A 357 -26.66 -46.36 5.83
N LYS A 358 -26.31 -47.49 5.16
CA LYS A 358 -24.91 -47.93 4.99
C LYS A 358 -24.01 -46.85 4.39
N ALA A 359 -24.52 -46.02 3.47
CA ALA A 359 -23.77 -44.90 2.86
C ALA A 359 -23.49 -43.76 3.87
N GLN A 360 -24.44 -43.49 4.79
CA GLN A 360 -24.24 -42.51 5.85
C GLN A 360 -23.24 -43.00 6.91
N ILE A 361 -23.20 -44.29 7.18
CA ILE A 361 -22.23 -44.92 8.07
C ILE A 361 -20.83 -44.87 7.43
N GLN A 362 -20.69 -45.14 6.13
CA GLN A 362 -19.42 -45.08 5.42
C GLN A 362 -18.85 -43.66 5.36
N ALA A 363 -19.66 -42.69 4.96
CA ALA A 363 -19.27 -41.26 4.95
C ALA A 363 -18.93 -40.74 6.36
N ARG A 364 -19.51 -41.35 7.39
CA ARG A 364 -19.20 -41.08 8.78
C ARG A 364 -17.85 -41.64 9.22
N LEU A 365 -17.55 -42.87 8.83
CA LEU A 365 -16.30 -43.54 9.15
C LEU A 365 -15.12 -42.84 8.45
N GLU A 366 -15.29 -42.40 7.20
CA GLU A 366 -14.33 -41.64 6.46
C GLU A 366 -14.06 -40.25 7.08
N ARG A 367 -15.09 -39.57 7.55
CA ARG A 367 -14.95 -38.32 8.32
C ARG A 367 -14.25 -38.51 9.67
N ASN A 368 -14.51 -39.60 10.36
CA ASN A 368 -13.84 -39.92 11.64
C ASN A 368 -12.39 -40.32 11.44
N ALA A 369 -12.05 -41.00 10.35
CA ALA A 369 -10.65 -41.27 9.97
C ALA A 369 -9.86 -39.98 9.71
N LEU A 370 -10.46 -39.00 9.07
CA LEU A 370 -9.87 -37.67 8.93
C LEU A 370 -9.67 -36.94 10.29
N HIS A 371 -10.52 -37.21 11.25
CA HIS A 371 -10.47 -36.58 12.58
C HIS A 371 -9.28 -37.01 13.42
N LEU A 372 -8.97 -38.31 13.42
CA LEU A 372 -7.93 -38.90 14.25
C LEU A 372 -6.49 -38.55 13.79
N GLU A 373 -6.34 -38.03 12.58
CA GLU A 373 -5.04 -37.76 11.98
C GLU A 373 -4.63 -36.27 11.98
N THR A 374 -5.39 -35.37 12.60
CA THR A 374 -5.09 -33.91 12.56
C THR A 374 -4.27 -33.41 13.73
N GLU A 375 -4.14 -34.16 14.82
CA GLU A 375 -3.28 -33.81 15.96
C GLU A 375 -1.81 -34.12 15.62
N ASN A 376 -1.06 -33.16 15.17
CA ASN A 376 0.39 -33.15 14.84
C ASN A 376 0.74 -32.95 13.35
N LEU A 377 -0.16 -32.48 12.52
CA LEU A 377 0.13 -32.22 11.11
C LEU A 377 0.74 -30.83 10.91
N SER A 378 1.68 -30.75 9.99
CA SER A 378 2.20 -29.47 9.51
C SER A 378 1.14 -28.67 8.76
N GLU A 379 1.30 -27.35 8.70
CA GLU A 379 0.35 -26.45 7.99
C GLU A 379 0.15 -26.83 6.50
N LYS A 380 1.16 -27.43 5.88
CA LYS A 380 1.10 -27.93 4.50
C LYS A 380 0.18 -29.14 4.38
N GLU A 381 0.25 -30.04 5.33
CA GLU A 381 -0.59 -31.25 5.40
C GLU A 381 -2.05 -30.91 5.74
N LEU A 382 -2.27 -29.94 6.63
CA LEU A 382 -3.62 -29.43 6.94
C LEU A 382 -4.28 -28.82 5.68
N ARG A 383 -3.54 -28.06 4.89
CA ARG A 383 -4.04 -27.53 3.60
C ARG A 383 -4.34 -28.63 2.57
N ALA A 384 -3.51 -29.67 2.51
CA ALA A 384 -3.77 -30.81 1.65
C ALA A 384 -5.06 -31.54 2.05
N LYS A 385 -5.27 -31.73 3.35
CA LYS A 385 -6.52 -32.33 3.86
C LYS A 385 -7.76 -31.46 3.62
N ALA A 386 -7.66 -30.14 3.74
CA ALA A 386 -8.76 -29.24 3.39
C ALA A 386 -9.14 -29.36 1.89
N ASN A 387 -8.15 -29.48 1.00
CA ASN A 387 -8.41 -29.72 -0.43
C ASN A 387 -9.07 -31.09 -0.68
N GLN A 388 -8.59 -32.13 -0.04
CA GLN A 388 -9.19 -33.47 -0.12
C GLN A 388 -10.65 -33.47 0.40
N MET A 389 -10.95 -32.71 1.47
CA MET A 389 -12.33 -32.56 1.95
C MET A 389 -13.25 -31.89 0.91
N MET A 390 -12.76 -30.89 0.19
CA MET A 390 -13.53 -30.24 -0.89
C MET A 390 -13.75 -31.15 -2.09
N GLU A 391 -12.86 -32.11 -2.36
CA GLU A 391 -13.07 -33.14 -3.37
C GLU A 391 -14.15 -34.15 -2.97
N ILE A 392 -14.21 -34.48 -1.69
CA ILE A 392 -15.21 -35.43 -1.13
C ILE A 392 -16.58 -34.76 -0.94
N ASP A 393 -16.60 -33.49 -0.55
CA ASP A 393 -17.82 -32.70 -0.35
C ASP A 393 -17.76 -31.38 -1.16
N PRO A 394 -18.32 -31.39 -2.39
CA PRO A 394 -18.31 -30.24 -3.29
C PRO A 394 -19.09 -29.00 -2.76
N TYR A 395 -19.88 -29.16 -1.70
CA TYR A 395 -20.62 -28.05 -1.08
C TYR A 395 -19.80 -27.27 -0.06
N LEU A 396 -18.60 -27.74 0.30
CA LEU A 396 -17.68 -27.02 1.16
C LEU A 396 -16.87 -25.99 0.37
N ASN A 397 -16.88 -24.76 0.84
CA ASN A 397 -15.93 -23.78 0.32
C ASN A 397 -14.58 -23.87 1.06
N LYS A 398 -13.56 -23.27 0.47
CA LYS A 398 -12.18 -23.31 0.97
C LYS A 398 -12.04 -22.81 2.43
N HIS A 399 -12.81 -21.79 2.82
CA HIS A 399 -12.79 -21.26 4.19
C HIS A 399 -13.42 -22.25 5.18
N GLN A 400 -14.50 -22.88 4.82
CA GLN A 400 -15.18 -23.88 5.63
C GLN A 400 -14.32 -25.12 5.82
N ALA A 401 -13.73 -25.64 4.75
CA ALA A 401 -12.84 -26.80 4.80
C ALA A 401 -11.58 -26.52 5.66
N ASN A 402 -10.92 -25.39 5.45
CA ASN A 402 -9.77 -25.00 6.26
C ASN A 402 -10.15 -24.80 7.73
N PHE A 403 -11.26 -24.11 8.02
CA PHE A 403 -11.69 -23.92 9.40
C PHE A 403 -11.94 -25.27 10.09
N TYR A 404 -12.67 -26.17 9.44
CA TYR A 404 -12.97 -27.48 10.02
C TYR A 404 -11.69 -28.28 10.33
N VAL A 405 -10.75 -28.36 9.41
CA VAL A 405 -9.49 -29.11 9.60
C VAL A 405 -8.67 -28.58 10.78
N HIS A 406 -8.69 -27.27 11.01
CA HIS A 406 -8.00 -26.66 12.15
C HIS A 406 -8.79 -26.69 13.47
N HIS A 407 -10.10 -26.87 13.41
CA HIS A 407 -11.01 -26.74 14.55
C HIS A 407 -11.93 -27.94 14.70
N CYS A 408 -11.39 -29.14 14.50
CA CYS A 408 -12.13 -30.39 14.60
C CYS A 408 -11.81 -31.20 15.88
N THR A 409 -11.18 -30.58 16.87
CA THR A 409 -10.84 -31.27 18.14
C THR A 409 -12.11 -31.69 18.89
N PRO A 410 -12.26 -32.97 19.20
CA PRO A 410 -13.40 -33.47 19.93
C PRO A 410 -13.62 -32.84 21.29
N GLY A 411 -14.88 -32.56 21.64
CA GLY A 411 -15.24 -32.01 22.96
C GLY A 411 -14.94 -30.54 23.15
N ARG A 412 -14.37 -29.84 22.13
CA ARG A 412 -14.19 -28.39 22.16
C ARG A 412 -15.38 -27.67 21.53
N TYR A 413 -15.68 -26.51 22.08
CA TYR A 413 -16.70 -25.61 21.55
C TYR A 413 -16.04 -24.50 20.74
N TYR A 414 -16.55 -24.22 19.55
CA TYR A 414 -16.12 -23.17 18.66
C TYR A 414 -17.23 -22.15 18.47
N THR A 415 -16.85 -20.88 18.35
CA THR A 415 -17.78 -19.76 18.27
C THR A 415 -17.73 -19.11 16.89
N LEU A 416 -18.76 -18.34 16.53
CA LEU A 416 -18.77 -17.52 15.32
C LEU A 416 -17.59 -16.52 15.29
N GLN A 417 -17.20 -16.01 16.45
CA GLN A 417 -16.06 -15.10 16.54
C GLN A 417 -14.72 -15.78 16.17
N GLN A 418 -14.53 -17.05 16.58
CA GLN A 418 -13.36 -17.83 16.17
C GLN A 418 -13.36 -18.09 14.66
N TYR A 419 -14.53 -18.34 14.06
CA TYR A 419 -14.63 -18.46 12.61
C TYR A 419 -14.29 -17.15 11.90
N VAL A 420 -14.82 -16.01 12.38
CA VAL A 420 -14.47 -14.66 11.88
C VAL A 420 -12.97 -14.41 11.99
N LYS A 421 -12.39 -14.71 13.16
CA LYS A 421 -10.94 -14.52 13.42
C LYS A 421 -10.08 -15.37 12.47
N PHE A 422 -10.49 -16.61 12.23
CA PHE A 422 -9.74 -17.54 11.38
C PHE A 422 -9.85 -17.23 9.89
N THR A 423 -11.04 -16.87 9.42
CA THR A 423 -11.32 -16.67 8.00
C THR A 423 -11.23 -15.23 7.53
N GLY A 424 -11.29 -14.27 8.46
CA GLY A 424 -11.33 -12.83 8.15
C GLY A 424 -12.66 -12.34 7.54
N CYS A 425 -13.72 -13.17 7.55
CA CYS A 425 -15.02 -12.81 6.99
C CYS A 425 -15.86 -11.96 7.97
N VAL A 426 -16.91 -11.31 7.45
CA VAL A 426 -17.88 -10.59 8.30
C VAL A 426 -18.76 -11.55 9.09
N TYR A 427 -19.32 -11.09 10.23
CA TYR A 427 -20.08 -11.91 11.17
C TYR A 427 -21.24 -12.69 10.53
N GLU A 428 -22.02 -12.08 9.63
CA GLU A 428 -23.13 -12.75 8.94
C GLU A 428 -22.65 -13.87 8.01
N THR A 429 -21.50 -13.69 7.35
CA THR A 429 -20.87 -14.75 6.55
C THR A 429 -20.37 -15.89 7.43
N ALA A 430 -19.82 -15.59 8.60
CA ALA A 430 -19.40 -16.59 9.58
C ALA A 430 -20.62 -17.39 10.10
N ARG A 431 -21.74 -16.70 10.41
CA ARG A 431 -22.96 -17.32 10.85
C ARG A 431 -23.49 -18.30 9.81
N THR A 432 -23.67 -17.85 8.59
CA THR A 432 -24.16 -18.68 7.48
C THR A 432 -23.23 -19.87 7.21
N SER A 433 -21.92 -19.67 7.27
CA SER A 433 -20.93 -20.73 7.06
C SER A 433 -20.96 -21.79 8.16
N MET A 434 -21.05 -21.38 9.42
CA MET A 434 -21.09 -22.30 10.56
C MET A 434 -22.45 -23.04 10.65
N GLU A 435 -23.55 -22.37 10.30
CA GLU A 435 -24.87 -23.01 10.16
C GLU A 435 -24.86 -24.06 9.04
N LEU A 436 -24.20 -23.78 7.93
CA LEU A 436 -24.02 -24.71 6.81
C LEU A 436 -23.18 -25.92 7.22
N LEU A 437 -22.06 -25.71 7.89
CA LEU A 437 -21.20 -26.76 8.44
C LEU A 437 -21.98 -27.63 9.45
N ALA A 438 -22.85 -27.04 10.27
CA ALA A 438 -23.69 -27.78 11.17
C ALA A 438 -24.78 -28.60 10.42
N LYS A 439 -25.41 -28.02 9.39
CA LYS A 439 -26.37 -28.69 8.53
C LYS A 439 -25.78 -29.86 7.74
N GLN A 440 -24.53 -29.73 7.33
CA GLN A 440 -23.78 -30.77 6.63
C GLN A 440 -23.21 -31.84 7.57
N GLY A 441 -23.40 -31.68 8.89
CA GLY A 441 -23.02 -32.68 9.89
C GLY A 441 -21.54 -32.65 10.29
N TYR A 442 -20.81 -31.55 10.04
CA TYR A 442 -19.44 -31.34 10.55
C TYR A 442 -19.44 -30.87 12.00
N TYR A 443 -20.41 -30.03 12.38
CA TYR A 443 -20.58 -29.54 13.74
C TYR A 443 -22.00 -29.77 14.22
N ARG A 444 -22.14 -29.88 15.53
CA ARG A 444 -23.45 -29.77 16.21
C ARG A 444 -23.54 -28.36 16.79
N GLN A 445 -24.62 -27.65 16.46
CA GLN A 445 -24.93 -26.36 17.02
C GLN A 445 -25.64 -26.54 18.37
N GLU A 446 -25.15 -25.84 19.37
CA GLU A 446 -25.73 -25.78 20.71
C GLU A 446 -25.93 -24.32 21.13
N THR A 447 -26.87 -24.08 22.04
CA THR A 447 -27.08 -22.73 22.60
C THR A 447 -26.68 -22.75 24.07
N ILE A 448 -25.64 -21.97 24.40
CA ILE A 448 -25.18 -21.82 25.79
C ILE A 448 -25.31 -20.33 26.15
N LYS A 449 -26.10 -20.02 27.20
CA LYS A 449 -26.32 -18.62 27.66
C LYS A 449 -26.67 -17.65 26.52
N ASN A 450 -27.61 -17.99 25.65
CA ASN A 450 -28.07 -17.22 24.49
C ASN A 450 -26.98 -16.98 23.38
N LYS A 451 -25.89 -17.75 23.37
CA LYS A 451 -24.88 -17.72 22.30
C LYS A 451 -24.88 -19.09 21.60
N PHE A 452 -24.76 -19.03 20.26
CA PHE A 452 -24.57 -20.25 19.48
C PHE A 452 -23.08 -20.65 19.56
N VAL A 453 -22.89 -21.94 19.91
CA VAL A 453 -21.58 -22.59 19.91
C VAL A 453 -21.67 -23.86 19.07
N TYR A 454 -20.56 -24.25 18.51
CA TYR A 454 -20.47 -25.36 17.57
C TYR A 454 -19.46 -26.37 18.10
N THR A 455 -19.80 -27.60 18.20
CA THR A 455 -18.92 -28.70 18.59
C THR A 455 -18.77 -29.68 17.44
N PRO A 456 -17.56 -30.13 17.11
CA PRO A 456 -17.38 -31.17 16.11
C PRO A 456 -18.21 -32.41 16.48
N ILE A 457 -18.85 -33.01 15.49
CA ILE A 457 -19.64 -34.23 15.74
C ILE A 457 -18.66 -35.37 15.91
N ASN A 458 -18.41 -35.74 17.15
CA ASN A 458 -17.79 -37.02 17.48
C ASN A 458 -18.80 -38.12 17.38
N LYS A 459 -18.31 -39.21 16.90
CA LYS A 459 -19.06 -40.46 16.98
C LYS A 459 -18.31 -41.46 17.83
N GLU A 460 -18.89 -41.74 18.95
CA GLU A 460 -18.69 -42.99 19.65
C GLU A 460 -19.16 -44.17 18.79
#